data_a7ca9ee606623061ee7754ec4f8f5ca9
#
_entry.id   a7ca9ee606623061ee7754ec4f8f5ca9
#
_cell.length_a   1.000
_cell.length_b   1.000
_cell.length_c   1.000
_cell.angle_alpha   90.00
_cell.angle_beta   90.00
_cell.angle_gamma   90.00
#
_symmetry.space_group_name_H-M   'P 1'
#
loop_
_entity.id
_entity.type
_entity.pdbx_description
1 polymer ?
#
loop_
_entity_poly.entity_id
_entity_poly.type
_entity_poly.pdbx_seq_one_letter_code
_entity_poly.pdbx_strand_id
1 'polypeptide(L)'
;MSVVTTEKQQNVLIIIANNPPVNALGAAVRQGLVDGIEEALSDDEVEAVVIRCDGRTFFAGADITEFGKPIKGPDLGEALDRLEASSKPVVAAIHGTALGGGCEVALACHYRIAVPSAKMGLPEVKLGLIPGAAGTQRLPRVVGAEAALTMIVIGNPVSAAKAHAIGLVDKIVGEDSLADDAIAFAREQIGKAPPRSSEGTANEDGVKNPAIFDEFRQKNGRKLRGFEAP
;
A
#
# COMPACT_ATOMS: atom_id res chain seq x y z
N MET A 1 14.68 16.73 12.77
CA MET A 1 13.43 17.00 12.03
C MET A 1 12.67 15.71 11.97
N SER A 2 11.33 15.77 12.08
CA SER A 2 10.50 14.57 11.94
C SER A 2 10.60 14.02 10.52
N VAL A 3 10.62 12.69 10.37
CA VAL A 3 10.61 12.01 9.06
C VAL A 3 9.20 11.91 8.46
N VAL A 4 8.18 12.26 9.25
CA VAL A 4 6.80 12.41 8.78
C VAL A 4 6.29 13.76 9.29
N THR A 5 5.65 14.51 8.43
CA THR A 5 5.03 15.80 8.73
C THR A 5 3.62 15.84 8.17
N THR A 6 2.80 16.75 8.66
CA THR A 6 1.44 16.96 8.19
C THR A 6 1.30 18.37 7.64
N GLU A 7 0.45 18.53 6.64
CA GLU A 7 0.07 19.80 6.05
C GLU A 7 -1.44 19.80 5.79
N LYS A 8 -2.17 20.81 6.23
CA LYS A 8 -3.61 20.93 5.95
C LYS A 8 -3.85 21.88 4.77
N GLN A 9 -4.48 21.36 3.73
CA GLN A 9 -4.96 22.16 2.60
C GLN A 9 -6.49 22.14 2.55
N GLN A 10 -7.09 23.19 3.10
CA GLN A 10 -8.54 23.30 3.32
C GLN A 10 -9.03 22.13 4.21
N ASN A 11 -9.86 21.24 3.68
CA ASN A 11 -10.43 20.09 4.37
C ASN A 11 -9.68 18.77 4.12
N VAL A 12 -8.47 18.81 3.57
CA VAL A 12 -7.61 17.62 3.35
C VAL A 12 -6.35 17.73 4.19
N LEU A 13 -6.07 16.74 5.03
CA LEU A 13 -4.78 16.59 5.70
C LEU A 13 -3.85 15.76 4.82
N ILE A 14 -2.65 16.26 4.58
CA ILE A 14 -1.63 15.59 3.81
C ILE A 14 -0.57 15.09 4.77
N ILE A 15 -0.38 13.78 4.84
CA ILE A 15 0.69 13.13 5.59
C ILE A 15 1.87 12.93 4.64
N ILE A 16 3.00 13.55 4.95
CA ILE A 16 4.17 13.60 4.09
C ILE A 16 5.31 12.86 4.75
N ALA A 17 5.75 11.74 4.15
CA ALA A 17 6.92 11.03 4.61
C ALA A 17 8.17 11.47 3.81
N ASN A 18 9.26 11.76 4.55
CA ASN A 18 10.56 12.10 3.98
C ASN A 18 11.66 11.40 4.78
N ASN A 19 11.92 10.14 4.45
CA ASN A 19 12.91 9.28 5.08
C ASN A 19 13.89 8.73 4.02
N PRO A 20 14.83 9.58 3.52
CA PRO A 20 15.74 9.17 2.47
C PRO A 20 16.65 8.00 2.90
N PRO A 21 17.13 7.19 1.95
CA PRO A 21 17.01 7.40 0.49
C PRO A 21 15.75 6.81 -0.16
N VAL A 22 14.96 5.98 0.53
CA VAL A 22 13.90 5.16 -0.08
C VAL A 22 12.60 5.12 0.73
N ASN A 23 12.46 6.00 1.71
CA ASN A 23 11.29 6.04 2.59
C ASN A 23 10.98 4.68 3.24
N ALA A 24 12.04 4.02 3.79
CA ALA A 24 11.87 2.76 4.50
C ALA A 24 10.95 2.92 5.72
N LEU A 25 10.09 1.94 5.96
CA LEU A 25 9.08 1.94 7.02
C LEU A 25 9.67 1.56 8.39
N GLY A 26 10.66 2.34 8.86
CA GLY A 26 11.19 2.22 10.22
C GLY A 26 10.22 2.77 11.28
N ALA A 27 10.56 2.59 12.56
CA ALA A 27 9.72 2.96 13.71
C ALA A 27 9.20 4.40 13.65
N ALA A 28 10.05 5.37 13.29
CA ALA A 28 9.66 6.77 13.22
C ALA A 28 8.65 7.06 12.09
N VAL A 29 8.76 6.35 10.96
CA VAL A 29 7.80 6.49 9.85
C VAL A 29 6.46 5.86 10.23
N ARG A 30 6.47 4.66 10.81
CA ARG A 30 5.24 3.99 11.27
C ARG A 30 4.50 4.83 12.32
N GLN A 31 5.25 5.36 13.30
CA GLN A 31 4.66 6.26 14.31
C GLN A 31 4.08 7.52 13.66
N GLY A 32 4.80 8.16 12.76
CA GLY A 32 4.33 9.36 12.09
C GLY A 32 3.09 9.14 11.21
N LEU A 33 2.93 7.95 10.60
CA LEU A 33 1.69 7.60 9.90
C LEU A 33 0.51 7.47 10.86
N VAL A 34 0.72 6.85 12.04
CA VAL A 34 -0.31 6.74 13.08
C VAL A 34 -0.67 8.13 13.63
N ASP A 35 0.34 8.93 13.99
CA ASP A 35 0.12 10.28 14.53
C ASP A 35 -0.66 11.16 13.54
N GLY A 36 -0.30 11.09 12.24
CA GLY A 36 -0.98 11.86 11.20
C GLY A 36 -2.45 11.43 10.99
N ILE A 37 -2.75 10.13 11.09
CA ILE A 37 -4.14 9.66 11.00
C ILE A 37 -4.95 10.07 12.23
N GLU A 38 -4.35 10.01 13.42
CA GLU A 38 -4.99 10.45 14.67
C GLU A 38 -5.24 11.97 14.66
N GLU A 39 -4.29 12.76 14.16
CA GLU A 39 -4.46 14.19 13.91
C GLU A 39 -5.67 14.44 12.98
N ALA A 40 -5.69 13.74 11.84
CA ALA A 40 -6.80 13.88 10.88
C ALA A 40 -8.15 13.53 11.51
N LEU A 41 -8.22 12.50 12.34
CA LEU A 41 -9.47 12.05 12.97
C LEU A 41 -9.96 13.01 14.06
N SER A 42 -9.03 13.69 14.75
CA SER A 42 -9.33 14.64 15.83
C SER A 42 -9.71 16.05 15.35
N ASP A 43 -9.42 16.41 14.10
CA ASP A 43 -9.73 17.72 13.50
C ASP A 43 -11.03 17.62 12.69
N ASP A 44 -12.12 18.19 13.21
CA ASP A 44 -13.44 18.18 12.55
C ASP A 44 -13.45 18.94 11.21
N GLU A 45 -12.48 19.83 10.95
CA GLU A 45 -12.35 20.50 9.66
C GLU A 45 -11.68 19.63 8.59
N VAL A 46 -11.02 18.54 8.98
CA VAL A 46 -10.45 17.58 8.05
C VAL A 46 -11.52 16.56 7.64
N GLU A 47 -11.74 16.39 6.35
CA GLU A 47 -12.73 15.46 5.80
C GLU A 47 -12.10 14.35 4.96
N ALA A 48 -10.82 14.48 4.55
CA ALA A 48 -10.09 13.47 3.81
C ALA A 48 -8.59 13.54 4.11
N VAL A 49 -7.87 12.45 3.81
CA VAL A 49 -6.43 12.32 4.04
C VAL A 49 -5.74 11.89 2.76
N VAL A 50 -4.56 12.48 2.50
CA VAL A 50 -3.64 12.04 1.45
C VAL A 50 -2.33 11.62 2.09
N ILE A 51 -1.81 10.45 1.75
CA ILE A 51 -0.47 10.01 2.13
C ILE A 51 0.42 10.12 0.88
N ARG A 52 1.46 10.91 0.98
CA ARG A 52 2.50 11.02 -0.04
C ARG A 52 3.90 10.94 0.56
N CYS A 53 4.86 10.71 -0.28
CA CYS A 53 6.27 10.74 0.10
C CYS A 53 7.00 11.84 -0.68
N ASP A 54 8.02 12.41 -0.05
CA ASP A 54 9.01 13.22 -0.74
C ASP A 54 10.14 12.34 -1.30
N GLY A 55 10.96 12.91 -2.17
CA GLY A 55 12.08 12.24 -2.77
C GLY A 55 11.68 11.40 -3.99
N ARG A 56 12.41 10.29 -4.20
CA ARG A 56 12.34 9.54 -5.46
C ARG A 56 11.30 8.43 -5.52
N THR A 57 10.68 8.09 -4.41
CA THR A 57 9.78 6.92 -4.33
C THR A 57 8.76 7.07 -3.21
N PHE A 58 7.65 6.40 -3.34
CA PHE A 58 6.75 6.12 -2.24
C PHE A 58 7.51 5.26 -1.20
N PHE A 59 6.91 4.37 -0.46
CA PHE A 59 7.65 3.51 0.48
C PHE A 59 8.23 2.28 -0.24
N ALA A 60 9.54 2.05 -0.11
CA ALA A 60 10.22 0.92 -0.76
C ALA A 60 10.26 -0.36 0.08
N GLY A 61 9.55 -0.40 1.20
CA GLY A 61 9.43 -1.57 2.07
C GLY A 61 9.77 -1.30 3.53
N ALA A 62 9.79 -2.36 4.32
CA ALA A 62 10.21 -2.31 5.72
C ALA A 62 11.69 -1.91 5.86
N ASP A 63 12.03 -1.32 6.99
CA ASP A 63 13.43 -1.03 7.31
C ASP A 63 14.14 -2.33 7.74
N ILE A 64 14.94 -2.88 6.83
CA ILE A 64 15.68 -4.13 7.07
C ILE A 64 16.68 -4.03 8.22
N THR A 65 17.09 -2.82 8.62
CA THR A 65 18.00 -2.62 9.76
C THR A 65 17.33 -2.92 11.10
N GLU A 66 16.01 -2.99 11.15
CA GLU A 66 15.23 -3.36 12.33
C GLU A 66 15.03 -4.89 12.47
N PHE A 67 15.32 -5.67 11.43
CA PHE A 67 15.12 -7.12 11.45
C PHE A 67 15.97 -7.80 12.55
N GLY A 68 15.34 -8.70 13.29
CA GLY A 68 15.96 -9.39 14.42
C GLY A 68 16.15 -8.54 15.69
N LYS A 69 15.61 -7.31 15.72
CA LYS A 69 15.63 -6.43 16.89
C LYS A 69 14.22 -6.30 17.49
N PRO A 70 14.10 -5.95 18.77
CA PRO A 70 12.80 -5.61 19.36
C PRO A 70 12.12 -4.47 18.57
N ILE A 71 10.84 -4.66 18.28
CA ILE A 71 10.03 -3.65 17.59
C ILE A 71 9.88 -2.42 18.49
N LYS A 72 10.13 -1.25 17.93
CA LYS A 72 9.93 0.04 18.59
C LYS A 72 8.72 0.74 17.99
N GLY A 73 7.88 1.35 18.86
CA GLY A 73 6.64 1.99 18.42
C GLY A 73 5.62 0.97 17.88
N PRO A 74 4.63 1.42 17.10
CA PRO A 74 3.68 0.54 16.48
C PRO A 74 4.38 -0.40 15.49
N ASP A 75 3.97 -1.65 15.41
CA ASP A 75 4.37 -2.49 14.29
C ASP A 75 3.68 -2.05 12.99
N LEU A 76 4.09 -2.64 11.87
CA LEU A 76 3.51 -2.22 10.59
C LEU A 76 2.03 -2.60 10.50
N GLY A 77 1.64 -3.77 11.02
CA GLY A 77 0.24 -4.22 11.04
C GLY A 77 -0.66 -3.25 11.80
N GLU A 78 -0.25 -2.85 13.01
CA GLU A 78 -0.97 -1.86 13.82
C GLU A 78 -1.13 -0.52 13.09
N ALA A 79 -0.07 -0.03 12.44
CA ALA A 79 -0.13 1.20 11.66
C ALA A 79 -1.13 1.09 10.48
N LEU A 80 -1.11 -0.05 9.76
CA LEU A 80 -2.01 -0.30 8.64
C LEU A 80 -3.48 -0.43 9.07
N ASP A 81 -3.72 -1.08 10.20
CA ASP A 81 -5.07 -1.22 10.75
C ASP A 81 -5.65 0.14 11.16
N ARG A 82 -4.82 1.06 11.69
CA ARG A 82 -5.23 2.43 11.98
C ARG A 82 -5.58 3.23 10.71
N LEU A 83 -4.78 3.09 9.65
CA LEU A 83 -5.06 3.71 8.35
C LEU A 83 -6.38 3.23 7.77
N GLU A 84 -6.60 1.91 7.73
CA GLU A 84 -7.79 1.32 7.14
C GLU A 84 -9.05 1.55 7.99
N ALA A 85 -8.91 1.67 9.32
CA ALA A 85 -10.03 1.95 10.21
C ALA A 85 -10.51 3.41 10.16
N SER A 86 -9.79 4.30 9.48
CA SER A 86 -10.18 5.71 9.37
C SER A 86 -11.61 5.85 8.84
N SER A 87 -12.40 6.68 9.52
CA SER A 87 -13.73 7.08 9.04
C SER A 87 -13.69 8.10 7.90
N LYS A 88 -12.53 8.73 7.69
CA LYS A 88 -12.28 9.70 6.62
C LYS A 88 -11.55 8.99 5.48
N PRO A 89 -11.86 9.24 4.20
CA PRO A 89 -11.17 8.62 3.08
C PRO A 89 -9.67 8.91 3.11
N VAL A 90 -8.86 7.87 2.96
CA VAL A 90 -7.39 7.94 2.91
C VAL A 90 -6.94 7.55 1.50
N VAL A 91 -6.19 8.42 0.85
CA VAL A 91 -5.68 8.22 -0.52
C VAL A 91 -4.16 8.10 -0.50
N ALA A 92 -3.63 7.02 -1.05
CA ALA A 92 -2.20 6.88 -1.33
C ALA A 92 -1.85 7.54 -2.66
N ALA A 93 -0.93 8.51 -2.65
CA ALA A 93 -0.39 9.18 -3.83
C ALA A 93 0.98 8.57 -4.19
N ILE A 94 1.01 7.71 -5.20
CA ILE A 94 2.12 6.80 -5.47
C ILE A 94 2.96 7.29 -6.64
N HIS A 95 4.25 7.51 -6.37
CA HIS A 95 5.29 7.72 -7.39
C HIS A 95 6.47 6.77 -7.16
N GLY A 96 7.32 6.59 -8.14
CA GLY A 96 8.48 5.69 -8.05
C GLY A 96 8.06 4.26 -7.73
N THR A 97 8.32 3.76 -6.52
CA THR A 97 7.99 2.39 -6.14
C THR A 97 7.20 2.32 -4.83
N ALA A 98 6.21 1.42 -4.79
CA ALA A 98 5.52 0.96 -3.58
C ALA A 98 5.76 -0.54 -3.46
N LEU A 99 6.76 -0.95 -2.67
CA LEU A 99 7.21 -2.34 -2.60
C LEU A 99 7.12 -2.92 -1.20
N GLY A 100 6.78 -4.19 -1.09
CA GLY A 100 6.67 -4.88 0.21
C GLY A 100 5.74 -4.14 1.15
N GLY A 101 6.20 -3.82 2.36
CA GLY A 101 5.45 -3.01 3.31
C GLY A 101 4.90 -1.70 2.71
N GLY A 102 5.57 -1.09 1.72
CA GLY A 102 5.07 0.09 1.02
C GLY A 102 3.84 -0.20 0.15
N CYS A 103 3.78 -1.38 -0.46
CA CYS A 103 2.58 -1.84 -1.15
C CYS A 103 1.48 -2.17 -0.13
N GLU A 104 1.84 -2.69 1.04
CA GLU A 104 0.89 -2.98 2.13
C GLU A 104 0.30 -1.68 2.71
N VAL A 105 1.09 -0.60 2.87
CA VAL A 105 0.56 0.75 3.20
C VAL A 105 -0.43 1.21 2.15
N ALA A 106 -0.08 1.10 0.87
CA ALA A 106 -1.00 1.50 -0.20
C ALA A 106 -2.30 0.67 -0.20
N LEU A 107 -2.24 -0.62 0.11
CA LEU A 107 -3.40 -1.50 0.24
C LEU A 107 -4.28 -1.16 1.46
N ALA A 108 -3.69 -0.68 2.55
CA ALA A 108 -4.43 -0.24 3.73
C ALA A 108 -5.08 1.14 3.56
N CYS A 109 -4.61 1.96 2.62
CA CYS A 109 -5.34 3.16 2.21
C CYS A 109 -6.62 2.75 1.48
N HIS A 110 -7.67 3.57 1.59
CA HIS A 110 -8.94 3.31 0.94
C HIS A 110 -8.83 3.39 -0.59
N TYR A 111 -8.05 4.34 -1.08
CA TYR A 111 -7.83 4.61 -2.49
C TYR A 111 -6.35 4.76 -2.83
N ARG A 112 -5.99 4.50 -4.07
CA ARG A 112 -4.64 4.55 -4.61
C ARG A 112 -4.64 5.26 -5.95
N ILE A 113 -3.91 6.36 -6.04
CA ILE A 113 -3.62 6.98 -7.33
C ILE A 113 -2.11 6.90 -7.59
N ALA A 114 -1.73 6.82 -8.85
CA ALA A 114 -0.34 6.63 -9.22
C ALA A 114 0.04 7.41 -10.47
N VAL A 115 1.32 7.77 -10.55
CA VAL A 115 1.90 8.30 -11.80
C VAL A 115 2.23 7.15 -12.77
N PRO A 116 2.33 7.41 -14.10
CA PRO A 116 2.61 6.37 -15.09
C PRO A 116 3.90 5.60 -14.86
N SER A 117 4.94 6.26 -14.32
CA SER A 117 6.23 5.64 -14.03
C SER A 117 6.24 4.75 -12.78
N ALA A 118 5.19 4.80 -11.94
CA ALA A 118 5.12 4.07 -10.68
C ALA A 118 5.09 2.55 -10.88
N LYS A 119 5.65 1.85 -9.87
CA LYS A 119 5.62 0.38 -9.79
C LYS A 119 5.18 -0.07 -8.41
N MET A 120 4.38 -1.14 -8.35
CA MET A 120 3.87 -1.70 -7.11
C MET A 120 4.12 -3.20 -7.06
N GLY A 121 4.38 -3.75 -5.88
CA GLY A 121 4.57 -5.20 -5.75
C GLY A 121 4.92 -5.67 -4.35
N LEU A 122 4.87 -6.99 -4.18
CA LEU A 122 5.22 -7.70 -2.95
C LEU A 122 6.40 -8.66 -3.25
N PRO A 123 7.65 -8.16 -3.20
CA PRO A 123 8.83 -8.94 -3.60
C PRO A 123 9.43 -9.78 -2.46
N GLU A 124 8.75 -9.98 -1.35
CA GLU A 124 9.23 -10.66 -0.14
C GLU A 124 9.77 -12.06 -0.41
N VAL A 125 9.17 -12.78 -1.36
CA VAL A 125 9.62 -14.11 -1.79
C VAL A 125 11.08 -14.14 -2.25
N LYS A 126 11.59 -13.02 -2.80
CA LYS A 126 13.00 -12.90 -3.22
C LYS A 126 13.97 -12.84 -2.04
N LEU A 127 13.45 -12.63 -0.84
CA LEU A 127 14.19 -12.63 0.43
C LEU A 127 13.90 -13.92 1.25
N GLY A 128 13.18 -14.91 0.69
CA GLY A 128 12.74 -16.09 1.43
C GLY A 128 11.64 -15.81 2.44
N LEU A 129 10.85 -14.74 2.24
CA LEU A 129 9.79 -14.29 3.14
C LEU A 129 8.45 -14.25 2.41
N ILE A 130 7.38 -14.08 3.18
CA ILE A 130 6.04 -13.75 2.68
C ILE A 130 5.67 -12.34 3.17
N PRO A 131 4.73 -11.62 2.51
CA PRO A 131 4.23 -10.33 2.99
C PRO A 131 3.71 -10.42 4.42
N GLY A 132 4.26 -9.59 5.32
CA GLY A 132 4.09 -9.74 6.77
C GLY A 132 2.98 -8.88 7.38
N ALA A 133 2.52 -7.83 6.69
CA ALA A 133 1.52 -6.89 7.20
C ALA A 133 0.18 -7.02 6.46
N ALA A 134 -0.29 -8.26 6.32
CA ALA A 134 -1.55 -8.64 5.69
C ALA A 134 -1.65 -8.39 4.17
N GLY A 135 -0.53 -8.20 3.46
CA GLY A 135 -0.52 -8.13 2.00
C GLY A 135 -1.09 -9.39 1.35
N THR A 136 -0.85 -10.58 1.94
CA THR A 136 -1.44 -11.85 1.50
C THR A 136 -2.96 -11.91 1.68
N GLN A 137 -3.53 -11.05 2.50
CA GLN A 137 -4.97 -10.97 2.77
C GLN A 137 -5.63 -9.85 1.97
N ARG A 138 -5.03 -8.64 1.96
CA ARG A 138 -5.59 -7.47 1.28
C ARG A 138 -5.46 -7.56 -0.24
N LEU A 139 -4.30 -7.95 -0.76
CA LEU A 139 -4.07 -7.96 -2.21
C LEU A 139 -5.07 -8.84 -2.97
N PRO A 140 -5.33 -10.12 -2.60
CA PRO A 140 -6.30 -10.94 -3.33
C PRO A 140 -7.73 -10.39 -3.24
N ARG A 141 -8.07 -9.63 -2.21
CA ARG A 141 -9.39 -8.98 -2.09
C ARG A 141 -9.56 -7.80 -3.03
N VAL A 142 -8.45 -7.19 -3.42
CA VAL A 142 -8.44 -6.03 -4.33
C VAL A 142 -8.30 -6.46 -5.80
N VAL A 143 -7.39 -7.38 -6.11
CA VAL A 143 -7.00 -7.67 -7.51
C VAL A 143 -7.40 -9.06 -8.01
N GLY A 144 -7.96 -9.89 -7.16
CA GLY A 144 -8.25 -11.25 -7.54
C GLY A 144 -7.13 -12.26 -7.22
N ALA A 145 -7.47 -13.60 -7.06
CA ALA A 145 -6.52 -14.64 -6.67
C ALA A 145 -5.39 -14.80 -7.67
N GLU A 146 -5.68 -14.82 -8.96
CA GLU A 146 -4.68 -15.08 -9.99
C GLU A 146 -3.62 -13.97 -10.05
N ALA A 147 -4.06 -12.70 -10.03
CA ALA A 147 -3.16 -11.56 -10.02
C ALA A 147 -2.35 -11.51 -8.72
N ALA A 148 -3.00 -11.75 -7.57
CA ALA A 148 -2.35 -11.79 -6.27
C ALA A 148 -1.29 -12.90 -6.18
N LEU A 149 -1.61 -14.13 -6.61
CA LEU A 149 -0.65 -15.23 -6.68
C LEU A 149 0.58 -14.84 -7.51
N THR A 150 0.36 -14.20 -8.67
CA THR A 150 1.47 -13.76 -9.51
C THR A 150 2.34 -12.71 -8.80
N MET A 151 1.74 -11.72 -8.14
CA MET A 151 2.48 -10.65 -7.47
C MET A 151 3.21 -11.15 -6.21
N ILE A 152 2.61 -12.05 -5.44
CA ILE A 152 3.17 -12.55 -4.17
C ILE A 152 4.21 -13.65 -4.44
N VAL A 153 3.86 -14.66 -5.23
CA VAL A 153 4.69 -15.86 -5.39
C VAL A 153 5.83 -15.66 -6.38
N ILE A 154 5.63 -14.85 -7.43
CA ILE A 154 6.69 -14.48 -8.37
C ILE A 154 7.49 -13.26 -7.87
N GLY A 155 6.86 -12.38 -7.10
CA GLY A 155 7.50 -11.23 -6.48
C GLY A 155 8.01 -10.17 -7.46
N ASN A 156 7.46 -10.10 -8.67
CA ASN A 156 7.83 -9.05 -9.63
C ASN A 156 6.87 -7.86 -9.51
N PRO A 157 7.40 -6.63 -9.40
CA PRO A 157 6.56 -5.44 -9.42
C PRO A 157 5.81 -5.30 -10.75
N VAL A 158 4.59 -4.79 -10.67
CA VAL A 158 3.77 -4.42 -11.82
C VAL A 158 3.85 -2.92 -12.09
N SER A 159 3.73 -2.51 -13.35
CA SER A 159 3.64 -1.08 -13.75
C SER A 159 2.31 -0.48 -13.30
N ALA A 160 2.25 0.86 -13.19
CA ALA A 160 1.01 1.58 -12.88
C ALA A 160 -0.13 1.22 -13.85
N ALA A 161 0.15 1.11 -15.15
CA ALA A 161 -0.84 0.71 -16.15
C ALA A 161 -1.40 -0.70 -15.88
N LYS A 162 -0.55 -1.68 -15.52
CA LYS A 162 -1.00 -3.03 -15.14
C LYS A 162 -1.74 -3.01 -13.81
N ALA A 163 -1.25 -2.25 -12.81
CA ALA A 163 -1.90 -2.09 -11.52
C ALA A 163 -3.32 -1.52 -11.67
N HIS A 164 -3.50 -0.52 -12.51
CA HIS A 164 -4.82 0.04 -12.82
C HIS A 164 -5.72 -0.97 -13.54
N ALA A 165 -5.19 -1.69 -14.52
CA ALA A 165 -5.96 -2.69 -15.27
C ALA A 165 -6.48 -3.86 -14.42
N ILE A 166 -5.81 -4.17 -13.29
CA ILE A 166 -6.24 -5.22 -12.34
C ILE A 166 -6.96 -4.67 -11.10
N GLY A 167 -7.26 -3.37 -11.05
CA GLY A 167 -7.96 -2.73 -9.94
C GLY A 167 -7.11 -2.43 -8.70
N LEU A 168 -5.75 -2.59 -8.78
CA LEU A 168 -4.86 -2.22 -7.68
C LEU A 168 -4.70 -0.70 -7.54
N VAL A 169 -4.81 0.05 -8.63
CA VAL A 169 -4.76 1.51 -8.68
C VAL A 169 -6.10 2.03 -9.22
N ASP A 170 -6.68 3.00 -8.54
CA ASP A 170 -7.98 3.58 -8.89
C ASP A 170 -7.86 4.58 -10.05
N LYS A 171 -6.76 5.35 -10.09
CA LYS A 171 -6.55 6.38 -11.11
C LYS A 171 -5.06 6.56 -11.43
N ILE A 172 -4.74 6.76 -12.71
CA ILE A 172 -3.42 7.20 -13.16
C ILE A 172 -3.50 8.70 -13.45
N VAL A 173 -2.54 9.47 -12.92
CA VAL A 173 -2.45 10.93 -13.03
C VAL A 173 -1.09 11.37 -13.55
N GLY A 174 -0.94 12.64 -13.91
CA GLY A 174 0.32 13.17 -14.43
C GLY A 174 1.47 13.11 -13.43
N GLU A 175 2.71 12.99 -13.92
CA GLU A 175 3.92 12.96 -13.07
C GLU A 175 4.04 14.24 -12.23
N ASP A 176 3.77 15.40 -12.81
CA ASP A 176 3.93 16.70 -12.17
C ASP A 176 2.70 17.16 -11.38
N SER A 177 1.55 16.47 -11.53
CA SER A 177 0.28 16.86 -10.91
C SER A 177 -0.16 15.93 -9.77
N LEU A 178 0.65 14.93 -9.40
CA LEU A 178 0.28 13.90 -8.43
C LEU A 178 -0.28 14.46 -7.13
N ALA A 179 0.35 15.48 -6.55
CA ALA A 179 -0.10 16.04 -5.27
C ALA A 179 -1.47 16.71 -5.40
N ASP A 180 -1.64 17.56 -6.41
CA ASP A 180 -2.89 18.29 -6.65
C ASP A 180 -4.02 17.33 -7.05
N ASP A 181 -3.72 16.36 -7.92
CA ASP A 181 -4.68 15.33 -8.33
C ASP A 181 -5.10 14.43 -7.15
N ALA A 182 -4.16 14.11 -6.21
CA ALA A 182 -4.47 13.34 -5.02
C ALA A 182 -5.44 14.09 -4.09
N ILE A 183 -5.21 15.38 -3.88
CA ILE A 183 -6.08 16.23 -3.06
C ILE A 183 -7.46 16.36 -3.72
N ALA A 184 -7.51 16.60 -5.03
CA ALA A 184 -8.76 16.68 -5.77
C ALA A 184 -9.53 15.34 -5.70
N PHE A 185 -8.84 14.22 -5.91
CA PHE A 185 -9.43 12.89 -5.84
C PHE A 185 -9.93 12.57 -4.42
N ALA A 186 -9.16 12.92 -3.38
CA ALA A 186 -9.57 12.72 -1.99
C ALA A 186 -10.86 13.48 -1.67
N ARG A 187 -11.00 14.72 -2.14
CA ARG A 187 -12.23 15.52 -1.99
C ARG A 187 -13.44 14.88 -2.67
N GLU A 188 -13.25 14.26 -3.82
CA GLU A 188 -14.32 13.53 -4.53
C GLU A 188 -14.86 12.33 -3.72
N GLN A 189 -14.10 11.83 -2.74
CA GLN A 189 -14.49 10.68 -1.92
C GLN A 189 -15.19 11.08 -0.60
N ILE A 190 -15.20 12.36 -0.24
CA ILE A 190 -15.85 12.86 0.97
C ILE A 190 -17.36 12.50 0.94
N GLY A 191 -17.87 12.05 2.08
CA GLY A 191 -19.26 11.65 2.24
C GLY A 191 -19.60 10.25 1.71
N LYS A 192 -18.64 9.55 1.10
CA LYS A 192 -18.80 8.14 0.72
C LYS A 192 -18.24 7.23 1.82
N ALA A 193 -18.83 6.05 2.00
CA ALA A 193 -18.26 5.04 2.89
C ALA A 193 -16.91 4.58 2.31
N PRO A 194 -15.78 4.73 3.04
CA PRO A 194 -14.48 4.31 2.52
C PRO A 194 -14.42 2.78 2.36
N PRO A 195 -13.98 2.27 1.20
CA PRO A 195 -13.83 0.84 1.01
C PRO A 195 -12.64 0.30 1.81
N ARG A 196 -12.82 -0.82 2.49
CA ARG A 196 -11.75 -1.49 3.24
C ARG A 196 -11.28 -2.73 2.49
N SER A 197 -10.00 -2.80 2.22
CA SER A 197 -9.41 -3.94 1.49
C SER A 197 -9.45 -5.23 2.32
N SER A 198 -9.46 -5.13 3.65
CA SER A 198 -9.59 -6.28 4.55
C SER A 198 -11.00 -6.88 4.59
N GLU A 199 -12.03 -6.07 4.32
CA GLU A 199 -13.45 -6.47 4.37
C GLU A 199 -14.00 -6.86 2.98
N GLY A 200 -13.28 -6.55 1.91
CA GLY A 200 -13.66 -6.92 0.55
C GLY A 200 -13.96 -8.42 0.46
N THR A 201 -14.99 -8.79 -0.29
CA THR A 201 -15.26 -10.19 -0.61
C THR A 201 -14.05 -10.71 -1.36
N ALA A 202 -13.18 -11.37 -0.60
CA ALA A 202 -12.02 -12.00 -1.16
C ALA A 202 -12.51 -12.85 -2.31
N ASN A 203 -12.27 -12.35 -3.52
CA ASN A 203 -12.05 -13.28 -4.54
C ASN A 203 -12.91 -14.51 -4.48
N GLU A 204 -14.17 -14.30 -4.69
CA GLU A 204 -15.09 -15.41 -4.88
C GLU A 204 -14.53 -16.41 -5.90
N ASP A 205 -13.66 -15.93 -6.82
CA ASP A 205 -13.04 -16.77 -7.85
C ASP A 205 -12.06 -17.80 -7.28
N GLY A 206 -11.20 -17.44 -6.33
CA GLY A 206 -10.29 -18.42 -5.69
C GLY A 206 -11.02 -19.40 -4.79
N VAL A 207 -12.08 -18.96 -4.11
CA VAL A 207 -12.93 -19.83 -3.28
C VAL A 207 -13.85 -20.70 -4.16
N LYS A 208 -14.42 -20.12 -5.21
CA LYS A 208 -15.31 -20.82 -6.15
C LYS A 208 -14.56 -21.72 -7.14
N ASN A 209 -13.30 -21.41 -7.44
CA ASN A 209 -12.48 -22.20 -8.37
C ASN A 209 -11.09 -22.49 -7.77
N PRO A 210 -10.98 -23.46 -6.83
CA PRO A 210 -9.69 -23.83 -6.23
C PRO A 210 -8.68 -24.40 -7.23
N ALA A 211 -9.09 -24.80 -8.45
CA ALA A 211 -8.18 -25.27 -9.49
C ALA A 211 -7.15 -24.20 -9.90
N ILE A 212 -7.44 -22.92 -9.72
CA ILE A 212 -6.51 -21.80 -9.97
C ILE A 212 -5.16 -22.05 -9.27
N PHE A 213 -5.15 -22.57 -8.05
CA PHE A 213 -3.93 -22.80 -7.29
C PHE A 213 -3.08 -23.94 -7.90
N ASP A 214 -3.72 -25.02 -8.36
CA ASP A 214 -3.02 -26.14 -8.98
C ASP A 214 -2.51 -25.78 -10.38
N GLU A 215 -3.29 -25.06 -11.15
CA GLU A 215 -2.88 -24.52 -12.45
C GLU A 215 -1.67 -23.58 -12.30
N PHE A 216 -1.71 -22.70 -11.29
CA PHE A 216 -0.60 -21.81 -11.00
C PHE A 216 0.68 -22.58 -10.62
N ARG A 217 0.57 -23.62 -9.76
CA ARG A 217 1.70 -24.49 -9.39
C ARG A 217 2.27 -25.21 -10.60
N GLN A 218 1.43 -25.78 -11.45
CA GLN A 218 1.86 -26.48 -12.67
C GLN A 218 2.60 -25.54 -13.62
N LYS A 219 2.04 -24.34 -13.85
CA LYS A 219 2.61 -23.33 -14.76
C LYS A 219 3.95 -22.76 -14.27
N ASN A 220 4.11 -22.61 -12.97
CA ASN A 220 5.23 -21.89 -12.38
C ASN A 220 6.22 -22.80 -11.62
N GLY A 221 5.93 -24.06 -11.38
CA GLY A 221 6.72 -24.94 -10.53
C GLY A 221 8.22 -25.06 -10.92
N ARG A 222 8.55 -24.92 -12.21
CA ARG A 222 9.95 -24.89 -12.65
C ARG A 222 10.65 -23.59 -12.28
N LYS A 223 9.93 -22.45 -12.29
CA LYS A 223 10.48 -21.12 -11.96
C LYS A 223 10.65 -20.94 -10.46
N LEU A 224 9.85 -21.66 -9.68
CA LEU A 224 9.82 -21.57 -8.22
C LEU A 224 10.77 -22.57 -7.54
N ARG A 225 11.45 -23.41 -8.33
CA ARG A 225 12.39 -24.41 -7.78
C ARG A 225 13.57 -23.72 -7.10
N GLY A 226 13.74 -23.95 -5.80
CA GLY A 226 14.80 -23.36 -4.98
C GLY A 226 14.40 -22.10 -4.20
N PHE A 227 13.16 -21.62 -4.33
CA PHE A 227 12.62 -20.62 -3.41
C PHE A 227 12.17 -21.32 -2.12
N GLU A 228 12.46 -20.71 -0.96
CA GLU A 228 12.09 -21.27 0.35
C GLU A 228 10.67 -20.84 0.79
N ALA A 229 10.14 -19.74 0.26
CA ALA A 229 8.91 -19.10 0.70
C ALA A 229 7.70 -19.16 -0.24
N PRO A 230 7.66 -19.73 -1.42
CA PRO A 230 6.47 -19.78 -2.26
C PRO A 230 5.45 -20.83 -1.85
#